data_111cbd7cc9128401c39720df21fc09d1
#
_entry.id   111cbd7cc9128401c39720df21fc09d1
#
_cell.length_a   1.000
_cell.length_b   1.000
_cell.length_c   1.000
_cell.angle_alpha   90.00
_cell.angle_beta   90.00
_cell.angle_gamma   90.00
#
_symmetry.space_group_name_H-M   'P 1'
#
loop_
_entity.id
_entity.type
_entity.pdbx_description
1 polymer ?
#
loop_
_entity_poly.entity_id
_entity_poly.type
_entity_poly.pdbx_seq_one_letter_code
_entity_poly.pdbx_strand_id
1 'polypeptide(L)'
;MTRKEKLVRGGLMSEHIVQFFDTRESLADSVAAFLAEGVRQAERLLVVAKPRNWISIAERLRGGAHPLLDGAGTSLTVLDTDTALAKFMRHGLPDSVLFHKTIGELVRKLAGDRPVGLRIYAEMVELLAEEGNFHAAQRLEELWNELAVRHSFVLLCGYSSAHFAGRETREALVGICATHTQVHRTHADPLAEWLLDGDHVLAADRGVPS
;
A
#
# COMPACT_ATOMS: atom_id res chain seq x y z
N MET A 1 21.69 -11.71 8.29
CA MET A 1 20.30 -11.50 8.78
C MET A 1 19.56 -10.76 7.69
N THR A 2 18.67 -11.44 6.99
CA THR A 2 17.88 -10.87 5.91
C THR A 2 16.79 -9.96 6.47
N ARG A 3 16.36 -8.96 5.69
CA ARG A 3 15.31 -7.97 6.05
C ARG A 3 14.00 -8.61 6.53
N LYS A 4 13.71 -9.87 6.14
CA LYS A 4 12.58 -10.71 6.60
C LYS A 4 12.63 -11.03 8.11
N GLU A 5 13.81 -11.11 8.71
CA GLU A 5 13.95 -11.51 10.13
C GLU A 5 13.68 -10.38 11.13
N LYS A 6 13.62 -9.12 10.68
CA LYS A 6 13.39 -7.95 11.57
C LYS A 6 11.93 -7.66 11.89
N LEU A 7 10.97 -8.24 11.15
CA LEU A 7 9.52 -8.01 11.32
C LEU A 7 8.83 -9.03 12.23
N VAL A 8 9.58 -10.01 12.74
CA VAL A 8 9.04 -11.05 13.62
C VAL A 8 9.26 -10.66 15.09
N ARG A 9 8.40 -9.83 15.65
CA ARG A 9 8.24 -9.72 17.10
C ARG A 9 6.76 -9.82 17.44
N GLY A 10 6.36 -10.99 17.92
CA GLY A 10 5.05 -11.18 18.56
C GLY A 10 3.95 -11.86 17.77
N GLY A 11 4.26 -12.84 16.90
CA GLY A 11 3.24 -13.79 16.40
C GLY A 11 2.32 -13.31 15.28
N LEU A 12 2.22 -12.03 14.98
CA LEU A 12 1.54 -11.48 13.81
C LEU A 12 2.59 -10.81 12.93
N MET A 13 2.74 -11.28 11.68
CA MET A 13 3.66 -10.69 10.71
C MET A 13 3.02 -9.45 10.09
N SER A 14 3.75 -8.33 10.04
CA SER A 14 3.34 -7.19 9.23
C SER A 14 3.81 -7.40 7.80
N GLU A 15 2.89 -7.22 6.85
CA GLU A 15 3.17 -7.26 5.42
C GLU A 15 2.89 -5.90 4.81
N HIS A 16 3.79 -5.43 3.97
CA HIS A 16 3.63 -4.20 3.21
C HIS A 16 3.73 -4.53 1.74
N ILE A 17 2.59 -4.46 1.05
CA ILE A 17 2.39 -4.96 -0.30
C ILE A 17 2.22 -3.76 -1.22
N VAL A 18 2.95 -3.72 -2.34
CA VAL A 18 2.66 -2.80 -3.43
C VAL A 18 1.96 -3.55 -4.57
N GLN A 19 0.91 -2.93 -5.11
CA GLN A 19 0.17 -3.38 -6.29
C GLN A 19 0.31 -2.33 -7.39
N PHE A 20 0.95 -2.69 -8.49
CA PHE A 20 0.89 -1.88 -9.72
C PHE A 20 -0.35 -2.28 -10.52
N PHE A 21 -1.07 -1.29 -11.05
CA PHE A 21 -2.29 -1.51 -11.82
C PHE A 21 -2.33 -0.67 -13.10
N ASP A 22 -2.95 -1.21 -14.14
CA ASP A 22 -3.09 -0.53 -15.43
C ASP A 22 -4.43 0.19 -15.55
N THR A 23 -5.47 -0.33 -14.91
CA THR A 23 -6.81 0.24 -14.92
C THR A 23 -7.40 0.34 -13.52
N ARG A 24 -8.34 1.27 -13.33
CA ARG A 24 -9.05 1.41 -12.05
C ARG A 24 -9.91 0.19 -11.73
N GLU A 25 -10.40 -0.48 -12.75
CA GLU A 25 -11.17 -1.72 -12.63
C GLU A 25 -10.29 -2.83 -12.03
N SER A 26 -9.08 -3.03 -12.58
CA SER A 26 -8.13 -4.03 -12.06
C SER A 26 -7.69 -3.73 -10.62
N LEU A 27 -7.49 -2.45 -10.29
CA LEU A 27 -7.24 -2.04 -8.91
C LEU A 27 -8.42 -2.40 -8.01
N ALA A 28 -9.64 -2.04 -8.42
CA ALA A 28 -10.83 -2.29 -7.61
C ALA A 28 -11.08 -3.79 -7.38
N ASP A 29 -10.81 -4.63 -8.39
CA ASP A 29 -10.88 -6.10 -8.28
C ASP A 29 -9.85 -6.62 -7.28
N SER A 30 -8.59 -6.18 -7.38
CA SER A 30 -7.50 -6.57 -6.49
C SER A 30 -7.75 -6.14 -5.04
N VAL A 31 -8.19 -4.89 -4.84
CA VAL A 31 -8.49 -4.36 -3.50
C VAL A 31 -9.70 -5.06 -2.89
N ALA A 32 -10.74 -5.35 -3.68
CA ALA A 32 -11.89 -6.09 -3.19
C ALA A 32 -11.50 -7.51 -2.75
N ALA A 33 -10.68 -8.22 -3.52
CA ALA A 33 -10.17 -9.54 -3.14
C ALA A 33 -9.32 -9.47 -1.86
N PHE A 34 -8.44 -8.46 -1.75
CA PHE A 34 -7.62 -8.21 -0.58
C PHE A 34 -8.45 -7.97 0.69
N LEU A 35 -9.48 -7.13 0.60
CA LEU A 35 -10.38 -6.85 1.72
C LEU A 35 -11.28 -8.05 2.07
N ALA A 36 -11.75 -8.79 1.05
CA ALA A 36 -12.54 -10.01 1.25
C ALA A 36 -11.78 -11.08 2.04
N GLU A 37 -10.45 -11.19 1.84
CA GLU A 37 -9.62 -12.05 2.68
C GLU A 37 -9.63 -11.64 4.14
N GLY A 38 -9.53 -10.32 4.41
CA GLY A 38 -9.62 -9.78 5.77
C GLY A 38 -10.95 -10.12 6.46
N VAL A 39 -12.05 -10.08 5.69
CA VAL A 39 -13.36 -10.51 6.20
C VAL A 39 -13.38 -11.98 6.58
N ARG A 40 -12.87 -12.84 5.69
CA ARG A 40 -12.80 -14.30 5.98
C ARG A 40 -11.99 -14.60 7.24
N GLN A 41 -10.98 -13.78 7.52
CA GLN A 41 -10.11 -13.90 8.69
C GLN A 41 -10.63 -13.14 9.92
N ALA A 42 -11.83 -12.54 9.84
CA ALA A 42 -12.41 -11.68 10.88
C ALA A 42 -11.49 -10.52 11.32
N GLU A 43 -10.68 -9.99 10.39
CA GLU A 43 -9.81 -8.86 10.62
C GLU A 43 -10.59 -7.53 10.65
N ARG A 44 -10.03 -6.52 11.30
CA ARG A 44 -10.50 -5.14 11.16
C ARG A 44 -10.00 -4.58 9.85
N LEU A 45 -10.83 -3.77 9.19
CA LEU A 45 -10.50 -3.19 7.90
C LEU A 45 -10.41 -1.67 8.01
N LEU A 46 -9.32 -1.12 7.46
CA LEU A 46 -9.16 0.32 7.23
C LEU A 46 -8.96 0.56 5.74
N VAL A 47 -9.79 1.43 5.19
CA VAL A 47 -9.70 1.85 3.79
C VAL A 47 -9.47 3.35 3.75
N VAL A 48 -8.41 3.79 3.10
CA VAL A 48 -8.15 5.20 2.80
C VAL A 48 -8.16 5.34 1.29
N ALA A 49 -9.29 5.80 0.73
CA ALA A 49 -9.51 5.85 -0.70
C ALA A 49 -10.30 7.09 -1.13
N LYS A 50 -10.16 7.50 -2.39
CA LYS A 50 -11.06 8.50 -3.01
C LYS A 50 -12.48 7.92 -3.03
N PRO A 51 -13.53 8.74 -2.78
CA PRO A 51 -14.91 8.23 -2.72
C PRO A 51 -15.34 7.43 -3.95
N ARG A 52 -14.94 7.87 -5.15
CA ARG A 52 -15.24 7.18 -6.41
C ARG A 52 -14.64 5.76 -6.48
N ASN A 53 -13.41 5.59 -5.99
CA ASN A 53 -12.73 4.30 -6.01
C ASN A 53 -13.31 3.37 -4.94
N TRP A 54 -13.63 3.93 -3.76
CA TRP A 54 -14.32 3.17 -2.73
C TRP A 54 -15.68 2.63 -3.19
N ILE A 55 -16.47 3.42 -3.94
CA ILE A 55 -17.76 2.96 -4.51
C ILE A 55 -17.54 1.71 -5.36
N SER A 56 -16.58 1.75 -6.31
CA SER A 56 -16.27 0.62 -7.18
C SER A 56 -15.77 -0.62 -6.42
N ILE A 57 -14.94 -0.43 -5.39
CA ILE A 57 -14.47 -1.51 -4.51
C ILE A 57 -15.63 -2.12 -3.72
N ALA A 58 -16.47 -1.28 -3.13
CA ALA A 58 -17.61 -1.71 -2.32
C ALA A 58 -18.67 -2.48 -3.14
N GLU A 59 -18.89 -2.10 -4.40
CA GLU A 59 -19.77 -2.83 -5.32
C GLU A 59 -19.26 -4.25 -5.58
N ARG A 60 -17.96 -4.43 -5.79
CA ARG A 60 -17.33 -5.74 -5.97
C ARG A 60 -17.41 -6.61 -4.72
N LEU A 61 -17.20 -6.01 -3.57
CA LEU A 61 -17.35 -6.70 -2.28
C LEU A 61 -18.78 -7.21 -2.06
N ARG A 62 -19.79 -6.41 -2.42
CA ARG A 62 -21.20 -6.83 -2.35
C ARG A 62 -21.52 -7.94 -3.34
N GLY A 63 -21.02 -7.84 -4.59
CA GLY A 63 -21.25 -8.82 -5.64
C GLY A 63 -20.61 -10.19 -5.38
N GLY A 64 -19.57 -10.25 -4.55
CA GLY A 64 -18.85 -11.46 -4.18
C GLY A 64 -19.50 -12.30 -3.08
N ALA A 65 -20.77 -12.10 -2.73
CA ALA A 65 -21.48 -12.79 -1.64
C ALA A 65 -20.79 -12.68 -0.28
N HIS A 66 -20.03 -11.61 -0.05
CA HIS A 66 -19.45 -11.32 1.24
C HIS A 66 -20.34 -10.35 2.03
N PRO A 67 -20.95 -10.76 3.14
CA PRO A 67 -21.84 -9.92 3.95
C PRO A 67 -21.06 -8.88 4.77
N LEU A 68 -20.15 -8.16 4.12
CA LEU A 68 -19.31 -7.13 4.75
C LEU A 68 -20.08 -5.96 5.32
N LEU A 69 -21.27 -5.70 4.78
CA LEU A 69 -22.04 -4.52 5.10
C LEU A 69 -23.28 -4.83 5.95
N ASP A 70 -23.55 -6.11 6.21
CA ASP A 70 -24.76 -6.55 6.91
C ASP A 70 -24.55 -6.83 8.41
N GLY A 71 -23.50 -6.29 9.01
CA GLY A 71 -23.41 -6.22 10.48
C GLY A 71 -22.82 -7.43 11.20
N ALA A 72 -22.29 -8.42 10.51
CA ALA A 72 -21.70 -9.61 11.15
C ALA A 72 -20.20 -9.44 11.47
N GLY A 73 -19.88 -8.65 12.48
CA GLY A 73 -18.62 -8.82 13.23
C GLY A 73 -17.36 -8.15 12.67
N THR A 74 -17.29 -7.76 11.41
CA THR A 74 -16.12 -7.08 10.83
C THR A 74 -16.23 -5.56 10.98
N SER A 75 -15.26 -4.95 11.66
CA SER A 75 -15.19 -3.50 11.77
C SER A 75 -14.52 -2.91 10.53
N LEU A 76 -15.27 -2.15 9.74
CA LEU A 76 -14.78 -1.41 8.59
C LEU A 76 -14.73 0.09 8.92
N THR A 77 -13.57 0.70 8.70
CA THR A 77 -13.36 2.15 8.77
C THR A 77 -12.95 2.64 7.39
N VAL A 78 -13.65 3.66 6.86
CA VAL A 78 -13.34 4.26 5.56
C VAL A 78 -13.00 5.74 5.78
N LEU A 79 -11.88 6.17 5.21
CA LEU A 79 -11.42 7.56 5.19
C LEU A 79 -11.27 8.03 3.75
N ASP A 80 -11.58 9.29 3.53
CA ASP A 80 -11.27 9.97 2.28
C ASP A 80 -9.78 10.31 2.20
N THR A 81 -9.15 10.01 1.06
CA THR A 81 -7.71 10.17 0.83
C THR A 81 -7.25 11.62 0.95
N ASP A 82 -7.96 12.57 0.34
CA ASP A 82 -7.57 13.98 0.35
C ASP A 82 -7.66 14.53 1.77
N THR A 83 -8.75 14.20 2.46
CA THR A 83 -8.97 14.57 3.87
C THR A 83 -7.90 13.96 4.80
N ALA A 84 -7.47 12.74 4.54
CA ALA A 84 -6.44 12.08 5.33
C ALA A 84 -5.08 12.74 5.12
N LEU A 85 -4.65 12.97 3.86
CA LEU A 85 -3.39 13.62 3.51
C LEU A 85 -3.30 15.05 4.08
N ALA A 86 -4.37 15.82 3.98
CA ALA A 86 -4.41 17.22 4.48
C ALA A 86 -4.06 17.34 5.98
N LYS A 87 -4.26 16.28 6.76
CA LYS A 87 -3.96 16.29 8.21
C LYS A 87 -2.47 16.31 8.52
N PHE A 88 -1.65 15.71 7.67
CA PHE A 88 -0.22 15.55 7.95
C PHE A 88 0.73 16.04 6.84
N MET A 89 0.23 16.45 5.67
CA MET A 89 1.08 17.08 4.66
C MET A 89 1.49 18.50 5.07
N ARG A 90 2.78 18.82 4.94
CA ARG A 90 3.36 20.15 5.21
C ARG A 90 4.42 20.45 4.15
N HIS A 91 4.29 21.57 3.47
CA HIS A 91 5.25 22.01 2.45
C HIS A 91 5.53 20.92 1.37
N GLY A 92 4.49 20.19 0.97
CA GLY A 92 4.59 19.14 -0.05
C GLY A 92 5.15 17.80 0.45
N LEU A 93 5.45 17.63 1.74
CA LEU A 93 5.95 16.39 2.32
C LEU A 93 5.10 15.92 3.50
N PRO A 94 5.04 14.60 3.76
CA PRO A 94 4.44 14.06 4.96
C PRO A 94 5.25 14.45 6.21
N ASP A 95 4.62 15.12 7.15
CA ASP A 95 5.19 15.39 8.48
C ASP A 95 5.03 14.13 9.37
N SER A 96 6.13 13.59 9.85
CA SER A 96 6.13 12.34 10.61
C SER A 96 5.37 12.44 11.93
N VAL A 97 5.47 13.58 12.63
CA VAL A 97 4.80 13.78 13.91
C VAL A 97 3.28 13.82 13.71
N LEU A 98 2.82 14.56 12.70
CA LEU A 98 1.41 14.64 12.38
C LEU A 98 0.87 13.33 11.82
N PHE A 99 1.63 12.58 11.00
CA PHE A 99 1.26 11.26 10.54
C PHE A 99 1.04 10.30 11.70
N HIS A 100 1.98 10.22 12.63
CA HIS A 100 1.83 9.36 13.81
C HIS A 100 0.66 9.79 14.71
N LYS A 101 0.43 11.09 14.86
CA LYS A 101 -0.68 11.63 15.63
C LYS A 101 -2.05 11.39 15.00
N THR A 102 -2.13 11.21 13.68
CA THR A 102 -3.39 11.02 12.96
C THR A 102 -3.59 9.56 12.54
N ILE A 103 -2.86 9.12 11.53
CA ILE A 103 -2.94 7.74 11.00
C ILE A 103 -2.41 6.75 12.04
N GLY A 104 -1.27 7.06 12.68
CA GLY A 104 -0.67 6.19 13.70
C GLY A 104 -1.61 5.94 14.87
N GLU A 105 -2.28 6.97 15.40
CA GLU A 105 -3.26 6.79 16.48
C GLU A 105 -4.48 6.00 16.05
N LEU A 106 -4.95 6.18 14.82
CA LEU A 106 -6.06 5.39 14.28
C LEU A 106 -5.65 3.92 14.15
N VAL A 107 -4.48 3.62 13.59
CA VAL A 107 -3.95 2.26 13.49
C VAL A 107 -3.80 1.63 14.89
N ARG A 108 -3.23 2.34 15.85
CA ARG A 108 -3.12 1.89 17.24
C ARG A 108 -4.49 1.54 17.83
N LYS A 109 -5.50 2.38 17.61
CA LYS A 109 -6.86 2.16 18.10
C LYS A 109 -7.52 0.95 17.42
N LEU A 110 -7.32 0.80 16.09
CA LEU A 110 -7.86 -0.32 15.33
C LEU A 110 -7.10 -1.63 15.60
N ALA A 111 -5.78 -1.60 15.76
CA ALA A 111 -5.02 -2.78 16.14
C ALA A 111 -5.44 -3.30 17.53
N GLY A 112 -5.70 -2.38 18.49
CA GLY A 112 -6.21 -2.71 19.83
C GLY A 112 -5.33 -3.71 20.57
N ASP A 113 -5.81 -4.15 21.75
CA ASP A 113 -5.11 -5.12 22.62
C ASP A 113 -5.50 -6.58 22.33
N ARG A 114 -6.42 -6.81 21.39
CA ARG A 114 -6.87 -8.16 21.02
C ARG A 114 -6.07 -8.67 19.82
N PRO A 115 -5.81 -9.99 19.73
CA PRO A 115 -5.10 -10.60 18.60
C PRO A 115 -6.00 -10.72 17.35
N VAL A 116 -6.72 -9.65 17.03
CA VAL A 116 -7.51 -9.53 15.80
C VAL A 116 -6.64 -8.81 14.79
N GLY A 117 -6.44 -9.39 13.61
CA GLY A 117 -5.66 -8.78 12.52
C GLY A 117 -6.24 -7.43 12.09
N LEU A 118 -5.38 -6.59 11.53
CA LEU A 118 -5.75 -5.33 10.90
C LEU A 118 -5.27 -5.35 9.45
N ARG A 119 -6.19 -5.11 8.52
CA ARG A 119 -5.91 -5.04 7.09
C ARG A 119 -6.22 -3.66 6.57
N ILE A 120 -5.26 -3.07 5.87
CA ILE A 120 -5.30 -1.67 5.46
C ILE A 120 -5.13 -1.58 3.94
N TYR A 121 -6.01 -0.87 3.27
CA TYR A 121 -5.78 -0.37 1.92
C TYR A 121 -5.59 1.15 1.98
N ALA A 122 -4.51 1.67 1.38
CA ALA A 122 -4.21 3.09 1.36
C ALA A 122 -3.87 3.58 -0.06
N GLU A 123 -4.71 4.49 -0.57
CA GLU A 123 -4.56 5.12 -1.89
C GLU A 123 -3.74 6.44 -1.84
N MET A 124 -3.31 6.85 -0.65
CA MET A 124 -2.64 8.14 -0.45
C MET A 124 -1.37 8.30 -1.29
N VAL A 125 -0.61 7.23 -1.45
CA VAL A 125 0.63 7.21 -2.22
C VAL A 125 0.39 7.35 -3.71
N GLU A 126 -0.70 6.80 -4.22
CA GLU A 126 -1.15 6.98 -5.61
C GLU A 126 -1.45 8.44 -5.92
N LEU A 127 -2.14 9.14 -5.00
CA LEU A 127 -2.46 10.55 -5.18
C LEU A 127 -1.18 11.40 -5.27
N LEU A 128 -0.19 11.12 -4.44
CA LEU A 128 1.11 11.82 -4.48
C LEU A 128 1.88 11.50 -5.77
N ALA A 129 1.82 10.27 -6.26
CA ALA A 129 2.43 9.87 -7.53
C ALA A 129 1.70 10.49 -8.73
N GLU A 130 0.36 10.58 -8.71
CA GLU A 130 -0.47 11.28 -9.72
C GLU A 130 -0.07 12.76 -9.83
N GLU A 131 0.32 13.39 -8.72
CA GLU A 131 0.83 14.77 -8.66
C GLU A 131 2.32 14.88 -9.04
N GLY A 132 2.99 13.78 -9.38
CA GLY A 132 4.43 13.72 -9.67
C GLY A 132 5.31 13.86 -8.42
N ASN A 133 4.74 13.84 -7.23
CA ASN A 133 5.47 13.99 -5.98
C ASN A 133 5.93 12.62 -5.43
N PHE A 134 6.81 11.96 -6.20
CA PHE A 134 7.34 10.64 -5.84
C PHE A 134 8.16 10.65 -4.55
N HIS A 135 8.82 11.77 -4.24
CA HIS A 135 9.56 11.91 -2.98
C HIS A 135 8.62 11.86 -1.76
N ALA A 136 7.48 12.54 -1.84
CA ALA A 136 6.48 12.47 -0.78
C ALA A 136 5.83 11.08 -0.70
N ALA A 137 5.57 10.43 -1.84
CA ALA A 137 5.06 9.06 -1.87
C ALA A 137 6.04 8.10 -1.18
N GLN A 138 7.32 8.13 -1.53
CA GLN A 138 8.34 7.29 -0.90
C GLN A 138 8.47 7.59 0.61
N ARG A 139 8.44 8.86 1.00
CA ARG A 139 8.48 9.22 2.43
C ARG A 139 7.28 8.69 3.19
N LEU A 140 6.10 8.69 2.58
CA LEU A 140 4.90 8.11 3.19
C LEU A 140 5.00 6.59 3.36
N GLU A 141 5.59 5.87 2.38
CA GLU A 141 5.87 4.43 2.51
C GLU A 141 6.84 4.11 3.66
N GLU A 142 7.86 4.96 3.85
CA GLU A 142 8.76 4.84 5.00
C GLU A 142 8.02 5.03 6.33
N LEU A 143 7.11 5.98 6.43
CA LEU A 143 6.29 6.21 7.62
C LEU A 143 5.37 5.02 7.93
N TRP A 144 4.81 4.36 6.91
CA TRP A 144 4.09 3.12 7.07
C TRP A 144 4.99 2.01 7.62
N ASN A 145 6.24 1.90 7.13
CA ASN A 145 7.22 0.95 7.67
C ASN A 145 7.61 1.25 9.12
N GLU A 146 7.77 2.53 9.48
CA GLU A 146 7.99 2.94 10.88
C GLU A 146 6.83 2.51 11.79
N LEU A 147 5.60 2.64 11.29
CA LEU A 147 4.39 2.24 12.02
C LEU A 147 4.28 0.72 12.17
N ALA A 148 4.67 -0.05 11.13
CA ALA A 148 4.69 -1.52 11.11
C ALA A 148 5.68 -2.13 12.11
N VAL A 149 6.70 -1.38 12.55
CA VAL A 149 7.59 -1.81 13.64
C VAL A 149 6.86 -1.91 14.99
N ARG A 150 5.82 -1.10 15.17
CA ARG A 150 5.10 -0.95 16.46
C ARG A 150 3.76 -1.66 16.47
N HIS A 151 3.14 -1.83 15.31
CA HIS A 151 1.80 -2.40 15.16
C HIS A 151 1.80 -3.43 14.04
N SER A 152 1.14 -4.55 14.27
CA SER A 152 0.98 -5.60 13.25
C SER A 152 -0.23 -5.30 12.38
N PHE A 153 -0.02 -5.22 11.06
CA PHE A 153 -1.06 -5.08 10.06
C PHE A 153 -0.57 -5.59 8.71
N VAL A 154 -1.51 -5.87 7.80
CA VAL A 154 -1.24 -6.09 6.39
C VAL A 154 -1.67 -4.84 5.64
N LEU A 155 -0.74 -4.20 4.94
CA LEU A 155 -0.97 -2.98 4.16
C LEU A 155 -0.85 -3.26 2.67
N LEU A 156 -1.82 -2.78 1.90
CA LEU A 156 -1.79 -2.74 0.44
C LEU A 156 -1.75 -1.28 -0.03
N CYS A 157 -0.68 -0.92 -0.75
CA CYS A 157 -0.55 0.34 -1.47
C CYS A 157 -0.70 0.09 -2.97
N GLY A 158 -1.45 0.94 -3.66
CA GLY A 158 -1.67 0.84 -5.11
C GLY A 158 -1.02 1.98 -5.86
N TYR A 159 -0.39 1.68 -7.00
CA TYR A 159 0.16 2.67 -7.93
C TYR A 159 -0.25 2.35 -9.36
N SER A 160 -0.64 3.38 -10.13
CA SER A 160 -0.82 3.22 -11.57
C SER A 160 0.53 3.02 -12.25
N SER A 161 0.64 1.97 -13.09
CA SER A 161 1.83 1.69 -13.89
C SER A 161 2.18 2.86 -14.81
N ALA A 162 1.18 3.65 -15.23
CA ALA A 162 1.37 4.79 -16.10
C ALA A 162 2.28 5.88 -15.52
N HIS A 163 2.37 6.00 -14.18
CA HIS A 163 3.27 6.98 -13.54
C HIS A 163 4.75 6.66 -13.72
N PHE A 164 5.08 5.41 -14.08
CA PHE A 164 6.46 4.93 -14.17
C PHE A 164 6.93 4.62 -15.60
N ALA A 165 6.18 5.06 -16.60
CA ALA A 165 6.53 4.85 -18.02
C ALA A 165 7.79 5.62 -18.46
N GLY A 166 8.15 6.70 -17.75
CA GLY A 166 9.29 7.55 -18.07
C GLY A 166 10.61 7.04 -17.47
N ARG A 167 11.74 7.41 -18.12
CA ARG A 167 13.07 7.10 -17.58
C ARG A 167 13.33 7.82 -16.26
N GLU A 168 12.81 9.02 -16.11
CA GLU A 168 12.93 9.92 -14.95
C GLU A 168 12.25 9.36 -13.69
N THR A 169 11.23 8.51 -13.86
CA THR A 169 10.50 7.90 -12.73
C THR A 169 11.04 6.54 -12.30
N ARG A 170 12.04 6.04 -13.01
CA ARG A 170 12.63 4.71 -12.75
C ARG A 170 13.25 4.60 -11.36
N GLU A 171 13.99 5.63 -10.93
CA GLU A 171 14.60 5.65 -9.60
C GLU A 171 13.53 5.63 -8.49
N ALA A 172 12.46 6.39 -8.68
CA ALA A 172 11.31 6.39 -7.77
C ALA A 172 10.65 5.01 -7.69
N LEU A 173 10.46 4.33 -8.82
CA LEU A 173 9.91 2.98 -8.87
C LEU A 173 10.76 1.99 -8.08
N VAL A 174 12.09 2.00 -8.28
CA VAL A 174 13.03 1.15 -7.52
C VAL A 174 12.95 1.45 -6.03
N GLY A 175 12.92 2.73 -5.65
CA GLY A 175 12.77 3.15 -4.26
C GLY A 175 11.47 2.65 -3.63
N ILE A 176 10.33 2.79 -4.33
CA ILE A 176 9.03 2.29 -3.88
C ILE A 176 9.06 0.77 -3.71
N CYS A 177 9.51 0.02 -4.71
CA CYS A 177 9.61 -1.45 -4.60
C CYS A 177 10.51 -1.87 -3.42
N ALA A 178 11.57 -1.14 -3.14
CA ALA A 178 12.50 -1.45 -2.05
C ALA A 178 11.89 -1.22 -0.65
N THR A 179 10.86 -0.40 -0.51
CA THR A 179 10.16 -0.16 0.77
C THR A 179 9.14 -1.24 1.11
N HIS A 180 8.75 -2.09 0.15
CA HIS A 180 7.71 -3.09 0.32
C HIS A 180 8.27 -4.49 0.58
N THR A 181 7.48 -5.33 1.25
CA THR A 181 7.81 -6.74 1.50
C THR A 181 7.42 -7.65 0.35
N GLN A 182 6.40 -7.24 -0.41
CA GLN A 182 5.86 -7.96 -1.56
C GLN A 182 5.49 -6.98 -2.67
N VAL A 183 5.71 -7.41 -3.92
CA VAL A 183 5.30 -6.69 -5.12
C VAL A 183 4.28 -7.56 -5.85
N HIS A 184 3.05 -7.08 -5.96
CA HIS A 184 1.98 -7.74 -6.68
C HIS A 184 1.82 -7.11 -8.06
N ARG A 185 1.52 -7.93 -9.05
CA ARG A 185 1.32 -7.55 -10.45
C ARG A 185 -0.12 -7.81 -10.86
N THR A 186 -0.69 -6.94 -11.66
CA THR A 186 -1.77 -7.31 -12.57
C THR A 186 -1.18 -8.06 -13.76
N HIS A 187 -1.90 -9.01 -14.32
CA HIS A 187 -1.44 -9.80 -15.48
C HIS A 187 -0.95 -8.87 -16.60
N ALA A 188 0.33 -8.97 -16.96
CA ALA A 188 1.01 -8.25 -18.04
C ALA A 188 1.52 -6.84 -17.72
N ASP A 189 2.22 -6.64 -16.59
CA ASP A 189 3.01 -5.43 -16.37
C ASP A 189 4.46 -5.63 -16.88
N PRO A 190 4.80 -5.11 -18.08
CA PRO A 190 6.17 -5.20 -18.61
C PRO A 190 7.20 -4.52 -17.71
N LEU A 191 6.77 -3.56 -16.90
CA LEU A 191 7.63 -2.81 -16.02
C LEU A 191 8.00 -3.64 -14.78
N ALA A 192 7.05 -4.38 -14.24
CA ALA A 192 7.29 -5.30 -13.14
C ALA A 192 8.11 -6.53 -13.59
N GLU A 193 7.92 -7.03 -14.84
CA GLU A 193 8.78 -8.04 -15.44
C GLU A 193 10.22 -7.54 -15.53
N TRP A 194 10.42 -6.34 -16.02
CA TRP A 194 11.74 -5.73 -16.15
C TRP A 194 12.45 -5.53 -14.80
N LEU A 195 11.73 -5.16 -13.74
CA LEU A 195 12.30 -4.98 -12.38
C LEU A 195 12.70 -6.30 -11.70
N LEU A 196 12.07 -7.39 -12.08
CA LEU A 196 12.28 -8.70 -11.47
C LEU A 196 13.21 -9.60 -12.28
N ASP A 197 13.40 -9.30 -13.56
CA ASP A 197 14.49 -9.87 -14.36
C ASP A 197 15.81 -9.20 -13.96
N GLY A 198 16.31 -9.55 -12.76
CA GLY A 198 17.51 -8.98 -12.13
C GLY A 198 18.81 -9.01 -12.96
N ASP A 199 18.75 -9.45 -14.21
CA ASP A 199 19.89 -9.48 -15.15
C ASP A 199 20.27 -8.11 -15.73
N HIS A 200 19.43 -7.09 -15.58
CA HIS A 200 19.71 -5.76 -16.17
C HIS A 200 20.56 -4.85 -15.28
N VAL A 201 20.73 -5.17 -14.00
CA VAL A 201 21.56 -4.38 -13.07
C VAL A 201 23.05 -4.66 -13.28
N LEU A 202 23.41 -5.77 -13.91
CA LEU A 202 24.83 -6.18 -14.12
C LEU A 202 25.38 -5.89 -15.51
N ALA A 203 24.58 -5.40 -16.46
CA ALA A 203 25.03 -5.15 -17.83
C ALA A 203 25.65 -3.74 -18.05
N ALA A 204 25.51 -2.83 -17.10
CA ALA A 204 26.01 -1.45 -17.22
C ALA A 204 27.51 -1.29 -16.89
N ASP A 205 28.16 -2.33 -16.34
CA ASP A 205 29.55 -2.21 -15.83
C ASP A 205 30.58 -3.08 -16.60
N ARG A 206 30.24 -3.53 -17.82
CA ARG A 206 31.20 -4.22 -18.69
C ARG A 206 31.31 -3.54 -20.04
N GLY A 207 32.13 -2.51 -20.13
CA GLY A 207 32.44 -1.90 -21.42
C GLY A 207 33.34 -0.68 -21.36
N VAL A 208 34.55 -0.81 -20.84
CA VAL A 208 35.66 0.02 -21.30
C VAL A 208 36.77 -0.93 -21.78
N PRO A 209 36.97 -1.09 -23.09
CA PRO A 209 38.23 -1.60 -23.62
C PRO A 209 39.21 -0.46 -23.71
N SER A 210 40.43 -0.74 -23.22
CA SER A 210 41.68 0.01 -23.35
C SER A 210 42.05 0.39 -24.80
#